data_6f629bcfd8186b23ef590765ded8e0be
#
_entry.id   6f629bcfd8186b23ef590765ded8e0be
#
_cell.length_a   1.000
_cell.length_b   1.000
_cell.length_c   1.000
_cell.angle_alpha   90.00
_cell.angle_beta   90.00
_cell.angle_gamma   90.00
#
_symmetry.space_group_name_H-M   'P 1'
#
loop_
_entity.id
_entity.type
_entity.pdbx_description
1 polymer ?
#
loop_
_entity_poly.entity_id
_entity_poly.type
_entity_poly.pdbx_seq_one_letter_code
_entity_poly.pdbx_strand_id
1 'polypeptide(L)'
;MKKDLNTLIDLLISKSKKTTEDDDLIEFEKGKYFFGVVKNKNSYEGITISRKFESKYSKRVGFKIIDTVDEYSEKNYERIRRYLDD
;
A
#
# COMPACT_ATOMS: atom_id res chain seq x y z
N MET A 1 6.07 20.35 -7.99
CA MET A 1 6.92 19.20 -7.66
C MET A 1 6.16 17.92 -7.94
N LYS A 2 6.77 17.01 -8.65
CA LYS A 2 6.09 15.78 -9.03
C LYS A 2 6.18 14.75 -7.92
N LYS A 3 5.03 14.14 -7.63
CA LYS A 3 4.99 12.95 -6.78
C LYS A 3 5.43 11.77 -7.62
N ASP A 4 6.64 11.30 -7.44
CA ASP A 4 7.12 10.14 -8.19
C ASP A 4 6.87 8.87 -7.39
N LEU A 5 5.63 8.38 -7.46
CA LEU A 5 5.24 7.17 -6.78
C LEU A 5 5.52 5.91 -7.59
N ASN A 6 5.95 6.05 -8.85
CA ASN A 6 6.17 4.90 -9.72
C ASN A 6 7.19 3.93 -9.15
N THR A 7 8.28 4.44 -8.58
CA THR A 7 9.31 3.59 -7.98
C THR A 7 8.76 2.77 -6.83
N LEU A 8 7.92 3.37 -6.00
CA LEU A 8 7.29 2.68 -4.88
C LEU A 8 6.27 1.64 -5.37
N ILE A 9 5.53 1.99 -6.40
CA ILE A 9 4.55 1.07 -6.99
C ILE A 9 5.24 -0.11 -7.65
N ASP A 10 6.35 0.12 -8.34
CA ASP A 10 7.15 -0.96 -8.91
C ASP A 10 7.66 -1.91 -7.84
N LEU A 11 8.04 -1.38 -6.68
CA LEU A 11 8.43 -2.20 -5.55
C LEU A 11 7.27 -3.07 -5.07
N LEU A 12 6.07 -2.50 -4.98
CA LEU A 12 4.88 -3.27 -4.60
C LEU A 12 4.57 -4.36 -5.62
N ILE A 13 4.67 -4.04 -6.91
CA ILE A 13 4.42 -5.02 -7.97
C ILE A 13 5.39 -6.20 -7.86
N SER A 14 6.66 -5.93 -7.57
CA SER A 14 7.69 -6.97 -7.53
C SER A 14 7.67 -7.79 -6.24
N LYS A 15 7.19 -7.24 -5.12
CA LYS A 15 7.32 -7.87 -3.81
C LYS A 15 5.99 -8.28 -3.17
N SER A 16 4.88 -7.91 -3.76
CA SER A 16 3.56 -8.22 -3.21
C SER A 16 2.62 -8.70 -4.31
N LYS A 17 1.45 -9.15 -3.90
CA LYS A 17 0.46 -9.66 -4.83
C LYS A 17 -0.62 -8.61 -5.06
N LYS A 18 -0.85 -8.27 -6.33
CA LYS A 18 -1.95 -7.37 -6.68
C LYS A 18 -3.27 -8.14 -6.54
N THR A 19 -4.17 -7.61 -5.72
CA THR A 19 -5.46 -8.24 -5.46
C THR A 19 -6.61 -7.58 -6.18
N THR A 20 -6.52 -6.27 -6.41
CA THR A 20 -7.59 -5.50 -7.01
C THR A 20 -7.00 -4.36 -7.81
N GLU A 21 -7.62 -4.06 -8.94
CA GLU A 21 -7.28 -2.87 -9.72
C GLU A 21 -8.54 -2.33 -10.39
N ASP A 22 -8.85 -1.06 -10.13
CA ASP A 22 -9.91 -0.34 -10.83
C ASP A 22 -9.42 1.07 -11.18
N ASP A 23 -10.33 1.94 -11.60
CA ASP A 23 -9.95 3.27 -12.07
C ASP A 23 -9.43 4.18 -10.95
N ASP A 24 -9.78 3.90 -9.71
CA ASP A 24 -9.47 4.76 -8.58
C ASP A 24 -8.46 4.16 -7.61
N LEU A 25 -8.27 2.84 -7.66
CA LEU A 25 -7.51 2.16 -6.62
C LEU A 25 -6.85 0.90 -7.15
N ILE A 26 -5.61 0.68 -6.73
CA ILE A 26 -4.92 -0.60 -6.92
C ILE A 26 -4.56 -1.12 -5.54
N GLU A 27 -4.90 -2.38 -5.26
CA GLU A 27 -4.59 -2.98 -3.98
C GLU A 27 -3.57 -4.10 -4.11
N PHE A 28 -2.64 -4.13 -3.18
CA PHE A 28 -1.61 -5.17 -3.06
C PHE A 28 -1.67 -5.78 -1.68
N GLU A 29 -1.30 -7.05 -1.59
CA GLU A 29 -1.28 -7.76 -0.32
C GLU A 29 0.07 -8.46 -0.14
N LYS A 30 0.63 -8.35 1.07
CA LYS A 30 1.84 -9.08 1.45
C LYS A 30 1.78 -9.39 2.95
N GLY A 31 1.66 -10.68 3.28
CA GLY A 31 1.59 -11.10 4.68
C GLY A 31 0.35 -10.51 5.36
N LYS A 32 0.58 -9.79 6.43
CA LYS A 32 -0.49 -9.17 7.22
C LYS A 32 -0.80 -7.74 6.79
N TYR A 33 -0.17 -7.26 5.74
CA TYR A 33 -0.32 -5.87 5.28
C TYR A 33 -1.04 -5.78 3.95
N PHE A 34 -1.77 -4.68 3.79
CA PHE A 34 -2.39 -4.30 2.53
C PHE A 34 -1.91 -2.92 2.13
N PHE A 35 -1.65 -2.75 0.85
CA PHE A 35 -1.16 -1.50 0.29
C PHE A 35 -2.18 -1.02 -0.74
N GLY A 36 -2.80 0.13 -0.48
CA GLY A 36 -3.76 0.72 -1.41
C GLY A 36 -3.12 1.89 -2.13
N VAL A 37 -3.03 1.82 -3.45
CA VAL A 37 -2.50 2.91 -4.27
C VAL A 37 -3.69 3.68 -4.83
N VAL A 38 -3.85 4.92 -4.38
CA VAL A 38 -4.95 5.78 -4.82
C VAL A 38 -4.55 6.46 -6.12
N LYS A 39 -5.41 6.31 -7.13
CA LYS A 39 -5.19 6.89 -8.46
C LYS A 39 -6.07 8.13 -8.64
N ASN A 40 -5.56 9.08 -9.43
CA ASN A 40 -6.32 10.25 -9.84
C ASN A 40 -6.00 10.54 -11.30
N LYS A 41 -6.92 10.17 -12.20
CA LYS A 41 -6.76 10.31 -13.65
C LYS A 41 -5.45 9.71 -14.14
N ASN A 42 -4.46 10.55 -14.46
CA ASN A 42 -3.19 10.10 -15.01
C ASN A 42 -2.05 10.07 -13.98
N SER A 43 -2.38 10.22 -12.72
CA SER A 43 -1.36 10.26 -11.67
C SER A 43 -1.77 9.42 -10.48
N TYR A 44 -0.82 9.21 -9.56
CA TYR A 44 -1.05 8.53 -8.31
C TYR A 44 -1.05 9.55 -7.18
N GLU A 45 -2.03 9.45 -6.28
CA GLU A 45 -2.17 10.38 -5.16
C GLU A 45 -1.38 9.95 -3.93
N GLY A 46 -1.31 8.65 -3.69
CA GLY A 46 -0.62 8.17 -2.51
C GLY A 46 -0.80 6.68 -2.32
N ILE A 47 -0.08 6.18 -1.32
CA ILE A 47 -0.12 4.76 -0.93
C ILE A 47 -0.56 4.71 0.53
N THR A 48 -1.60 3.94 0.80
CA THR A 48 -2.10 3.72 2.15
C THR A 48 -1.71 2.32 2.58
N ILE A 49 -1.12 2.19 3.76
CA ILE A 49 -0.68 0.90 4.29
C ILE A 49 -1.62 0.54 5.44
N SER A 50 -2.25 -0.62 5.32
CA SER A 50 -3.19 -1.13 6.33
C SER A 50 -2.70 -2.45 6.86
N ARG A 51 -2.98 -2.70 8.13
CA ARG A 51 -2.66 -3.97 8.76
C ARG A 51 -3.95 -4.74 8.99
N LYS A 52 -3.92 -6.02 8.63
CA LYS A 52 -5.01 -6.94 8.92
C LYS A 52 -5.04 -7.26 10.41
N PHE A 53 -6.22 -7.27 10.98
CA PHE A 53 -6.39 -7.71 12.35
C PHE A 53 -7.64 -8.56 12.47
N GLU A 54 -7.65 -9.44 13.47
CA GLU A 54 -8.77 -10.31 13.72
C GLU A 54 -9.39 -9.96 15.08
N SER A 55 -10.69 -9.72 15.09
CA SER A 55 -11.41 -9.39 16.31
C SER A 55 -11.67 -10.65 17.12
N LYS A 56 -11.32 -10.63 18.40
CA LYS A 56 -11.56 -11.76 19.31
C LYS A 56 -13.05 -12.01 19.52
N TYR A 57 -13.87 -11.00 19.37
CA TYR A 57 -15.29 -11.07 19.72
C TYR A 57 -16.21 -11.35 18.55
N SER A 58 -15.84 -10.95 17.34
CA SER A 58 -16.73 -11.04 16.19
C SER A 58 -16.24 -11.99 15.10
N LYS A 59 -15.05 -12.54 15.22
CA LYS A 59 -14.39 -13.38 14.20
C LYS A 59 -14.32 -12.69 12.83
N ARG A 60 -14.41 -11.37 12.82
CA ARG A 60 -14.29 -10.59 11.60
C ARG A 60 -12.85 -10.15 11.39
N VAL A 61 -12.44 -10.19 10.13
CA VAL A 61 -11.14 -9.65 9.74
C VAL A 61 -11.36 -8.18 9.39
N GLY A 62 -10.66 -7.30 10.06
CA GLY A 62 -10.69 -5.89 9.79
C GLY A 62 -9.35 -5.38 9.32
N PHE A 63 -9.32 -4.13 8.86
CA PHE A 63 -8.10 -3.48 8.41
C PHE A 63 -7.98 -2.14 9.10
N LYS A 64 -6.79 -1.86 9.58
CA LYS A 64 -6.49 -0.57 10.20
C LYS A 64 -5.38 0.10 9.43
N ILE A 65 -5.62 1.33 9.00
CA ILE A 65 -4.59 2.13 8.34
C ILE A 65 -3.53 2.48 9.37
N ILE A 66 -2.29 2.09 9.10
CA ILE A 66 -1.18 2.31 10.02
C ILE A 66 -0.16 3.30 9.47
N ASP A 67 -0.18 3.56 8.16
CA ASP A 67 0.77 4.48 7.56
C ASP A 67 0.24 4.97 6.21
N THR A 68 0.74 6.12 5.77
CA THR A 68 0.45 6.66 4.45
C THR A 68 1.73 7.24 3.87
N VAL A 69 1.86 7.13 2.55
CA VAL A 69 3.01 7.68 1.81
C VAL A 69 2.46 8.40 0.59
N ASP A 70 2.75 9.69 0.47
CA ASP A 70 2.20 10.50 -0.62
C ASP A 70 3.27 11.04 -1.58
N GLU A 71 4.53 10.70 -1.37
CA GLU A 71 5.60 11.10 -2.28
C GLU A 71 6.75 10.11 -2.21
N TYR A 72 7.60 10.12 -3.24
CA TYR A 72 8.82 9.31 -3.22
C TYR A 72 9.90 10.01 -2.40
N SER A 73 10.58 9.22 -1.57
CA SER A 73 11.85 9.58 -0.94
C SER A 73 12.56 8.28 -0.59
N GLU A 74 13.86 8.34 -0.36
CA GLU A 74 14.60 7.15 0.08
C GLU A 74 14.04 6.63 1.40
N LYS A 75 13.64 7.52 2.28
CA LYS A 75 13.04 7.16 3.56
C LYS A 75 11.72 6.43 3.37
N ASN A 76 10.88 6.93 2.47
CA ASN A 76 9.59 6.28 2.19
C ASN A 76 9.78 4.95 1.48
N TYR A 77 10.76 4.84 0.59
CA TYR A 77 11.10 3.58 -0.05
C TYR A 77 11.49 2.53 1.00
N GLU A 78 12.35 2.90 1.95
CA GLU A 78 12.77 1.98 3.01
C GLU A 78 11.61 1.59 3.93
N ARG A 79 10.68 2.51 4.21
CA ARG A 79 9.51 2.20 5.02
C ARG A 79 8.65 1.14 4.35
N ILE A 80 8.35 1.30 3.07
CA ILE A 80 7.55 0.33 2.33
C ILE A 80 8.29 -0.99 2.23
N ARG A 81 9.59 -0.96 1.94
CA ARG A 81 10.39 -2.18 1.87
C ARG A 81 10.36 -2.96 3.17
N ARG A 82 10.39 -2.28 4.30
CA ARG A 82 10.31 -2.95 5.61
C ARG A 82 8.98 -3.67 5.80
N TYR A 83 7.87 -3.05 5.40
CA TYR A 83 6.58 -3.72 5.47
C TYR A 83 6.54 -4.95 4.57
N LEU A 84 7.14 -4.85 3.38
CA LEU A 84 7.16 -5.96 2.43
C LEU A 84 8.05 -7.11 2.88
N ASP A 85 9.10 -6.82 3.63
CA ASP A 85 10.05 -7.83 4.12
C ASP A 85 9.65 -8.39 5.50
N ASP A 86 8.65 -7.85 6.11
CA ASP A 86 8.23 -8.25 7.47
C ASP A 86 7.49 -9.60 7.48
#